data_92871c376e7857a34aee12d49b8a9ae0
#
_entry.id   92871c376e7857a34aee12d49b8a9ae0
#
_cell.length_a   1.000
_cell.length_b   1.000
_cell.length_c   1.000
_cell.angle_alpha   90.00
_cell.angle_beta   90.00
_cell.angle_gamma   90.00
#
_symmetry.space_group_name_H-M   'P 1'
#
loop_
_entity.id
_entity.type
_entity.pdbx_description
1 polymer ?
#
loop_
_entity_poly.entity_id
_entity_poly.type
_entity_poly.pdbx_seq_one_letter_code
_entity_poly.pdbx_strand_id
1 'polypeptide(L)'
;KNTKIIWASSTVVFGEESTYIKGSVNENSILNPSTKYGLTKVLAEQVANYYIKNYQMDISAIRFPIIIGPGLNYRGVAAGISDMANAISQPNIKYKLSLPSTPLDVIYIKDASEIVINMIDSKIKLKNIYNCASIRTDALKLLNEFNKFYKNKNLLITENIGTTYPIMNWQRLEKDTNFKIKYSIKKLVKDWLSQI
;
A
#
# COMPACT_ATOMS: atom_id res chain seq x y z
N LYS A 1 -6.90 31.61 4.71
CA LYS A 1 -7.18 30.29 5.34
C LYS A 1 -5.99 29.39 5.07
N ASN A 2 -5.36 28.87 6.12
CA ASN A 2 -4.31 27.85 5.95
C ASN A 2 -5.00 26.52 5.59
N THR A 3 -4.89 26.13 4.32
CA THR A 3 -5.40 24.82 3.86
C THR A 3 -4.28 23.80 3.95
N LYS A 4 -4.50 22.73 4.70
CA LYS A 4 -3.61 21.56 4.74
C LYS A 4 -3.97 20.63 3.59
N ILE A 5 -2.99 20.20 2.82
CA ILE A 5 -3.14 19.25 1.70
C ILE A 5 -2.44 17.94 2.08
N ILE A 6 -3.21 16.86 2.13
CA ILE A 6 -2.68 15.50 2.27
C ILE A 6 -2.96 14.75 0.97
N TRP A 7 -1.94 14.12 0.39
CA TRP A 7 -2.12 13.40 -0.87
C TRP A 7 -1.37 12.06 -0.91
N ALA A 8 -1.84 11.17 -1.77
CA ALA A 8 -1.30 9.83 -1.91
C ALA A 8 -0.17 9.77 -2.94
N SER A 9 1.07 9.63 -2.47
CA SER A 9 2.19 9.11 -3.25
C SER A 9 2.20 7.57 -3.18
N SER A 10 3.27 6.91 -3.57
CA SER A 10 3.33 5.45 -3.66
C SER A 10 4.74 4.91 -3.40
N THR A 11 4.83 3.68 -2.90
CA THR A 11 6.10 2.94 -2.80
C THR A 11 6.83 2.82 -4.14
N VAL A 12 6.12 2.87 -5.26
CA VAL A 12 6.71 2.74 -6.61
C VAL A 12 7.60 3.91 -7.03
N VAL A 13 7.73 4.96 -6.20
CA VAL A 13 8.75 6.01 -6.36
C VAL A 13 10.16 5.45 -6.14
N PHE A 14 10.26 4.35 -5.39
CA PHE A 14 11.47 3.56 -5.27
C PHE A 14 11.57 2.58 -6.46
N GLY A 15 12.77 2.11 -6.74
CA GLY A 15 13.00 1.03 -7.70
C GLY A 15 12.89 -0.34 -7.03
N GLU A 16 13.54 -1.32 -7.66
CA GLU A 16 13.60 -2.68 -7.13
C GLU A 16 14.37 -2.75 -5.81
N GLU A 17 13.93 -3.63 -4.91
CA GLU A 17 14.53 -3.85 -3.59
C GLU A 17 16.04 -4.09 -3.65
N SER A 18 16.50 -4.84 -4.65
CA SER A 18 17.92 -5.18 -4.88
C SER A 18 18.82 -3.98 -5.09
N THR A 19 18.28 -2.81 -5.44
CA THR A 19 19.04 -1.57 -5.65
C THR A 19 19.32 -0.82 -4.34
N TYR A 20 18.76 -1.27 -3.21
CA TYR A 20 18.92 -0.61 -1.92
C TYR A 20 19.69 -1.47 -0.92
N ILE A 21 20.58 -0.83 -0.16
CA ILE A 21 21.34 -1.51 0.89
C ILE A 21 20.34 -2.12 1.91
N LYS A 22 20.50 -3.41 2.20
CA LYS A 22 19.63 -4.18 3.11
C LYS A 22 18.14 -4.22 2.70
N GLY A 23 17.81 -3.91 1.43
CA GLY A 23 16.44 -3.97 0.95
C GLY A 23 15.46 -3.05 1.67
N SER A 24 15.91 -1.99 2.33
CA SER A 24 15.05 -1.06 3.06
C SER A 24 15.36 0.40 2.74
N VAL A 25 14.33 1.27 2.87
CA VAL A 25 14.39 2.69 2.53
C VAL A 25 13.70 3.53 3.61
N ASN A 26 14.18 4.76 3.76
CA ASN A 26 13.48 5.82 4.49
C ASN A 26 13.07 6.96 3.54
N GLU A 27 12.45 8.00 4.06
CA GLU A 27 11.95 9.11 3.24
C GLU A 27 13.05 9.92 2.53
N ASN A 28 14.29 9.81 2.97
CA ASN A 28 15.46 10.50 2.38
C ASN A 28 16.23 9.60 1.39
N SER A 29 15.81 8.34 1.23
CA SER A 29 16.45 7.42 0.28
C SER A 29 16.25 7.89 -1.17
N ILE A 30 17.20 7.54 -2.03
CA ILE A 30 17.16 7.90 -3.46
C ILE A 30 15.92 7.31 -4.10
N LEU A 31 15.21 8.13 -4.88
CA LEU A 31 14.07 7.70 -5.69
C LEU A 31 14.59 7.18 -7.03
N ASN A 32 14.17 5.97 -7.41
CA ASN A 32 14.61 5.32 -8.64
C ASN A 32 13.45 4.54 -9.30
N PRO A 33 12.37 5.23 -9.75
CA PRO A 33 11.19 4.58 -10.25
C PRO A 33 11.47 3.79 -11.53
N SER A 34 11.08 2.52 -11.55
CA SER A 34 11.18 1.63 -12.72
C SER A 34 9.93 1.66 -13.61
N THR A 35 8.87 2.36 -13.22
CA THR A 35 7.60 2.43 -13.94
C THR A 35 7.20 3.86 -14.31
N LYS A 36 6.41 4.02 -15.38
CA LYS A 36 5.84 5.34 -15.75
C LYS A 36 5.01 5.91 -14.60
N TYR A 37 4.21 5.09 -13.93
CA TYR A 37 3.42 5.50 -12.78
C TYR A 37 4.32 5.99 -11.63
N GLY A 38 5.39 5.26 -11.30
CA GLY A 38 6.36 5.69 -10.30
C GLY A 38 7.00 7.04 -10.66
N LEU A 39 7.40 7.21 -11.92
CA LEU A 39 7.94 8.49 -12.40
C LEU A 39 6.94 9.64 -12.21
N THR A 40 5.66 9.47 -12.55
CA THR A 40 4.65 10.51 -12.32
C THR A 40 4.51 10.88 -10.84
N LYS A 41 4.63 9.90 -9.93
CA LYS A 41 4.59 10.16 -8.48
C LYS A 41 5.83 10.92 -8.00
N VAL A 42 7.03 10.59 -8.51
CA VAL A 42 8.25 11.36 -8.23
C VAL A 42 8.11 12.81 -8.68
N LEU A 43 7.62 13.04 -9.90
CA LEU A 43 7.39 14.40 -10.42
C LEU A 43 6.38 15.17 -9.56
N ALA A 44 5.29 14.52 -9.12
CA ALA A 44 4.32 15.13 -8.21
C ALA A 44 4.92 15.47 -6.84
N GLU A 45 5.81 14.64 -6.29
CA GLU A 45 6.55 14.96 -5.06
C GLU A 45 7.46 16.20 -5.26
N GLN A 46 8.12 16.32 -6.42
CA GLN A 46 8.94 17.51 -6.74
C GLN A 46 8.10 18.76 -6.90
N VAL A 47 6.95 18.67 -7.57
CA VAL A 47 6.00 19.79 -7.70
C VAL A 47 5.50 20.23 -6.31
N ALA A 48 5.09 19.30 -5.46
CA ALA A 48 4.69 19.61 -4.09
C ALA A 48 5.81 20.32 -3.30
N ASN A 49 7.04 19.83 -3.39
CA ASN A 49 8.19 20.48 -2.76
C ASN A 49 8.45 21.90 -3.28
N TYR A 50 8.24 22.15 -4.57
CA TYR A 50 8.34 23.50 -5.15
C TYR A 50 7.32 24.44 -4.50
N TYR A 51 6.06 24.03 -4.37
CA TYR A 51 5.01 24.85 -3.76
C TYR A 51 5.24 25.07 -2.25
N ILE A 52 5.73 24.05 -1.54
CA ILE A 52 6.10 24.19 -0.12
C ILE A 52 7.19 25.23 0.06
N LYS A 53 8.26 25.18 -0.78
CA LYS A 53 9.41 26.08 -0.66
C LYS A 53 9.10 27.52 -1.05
N ASN A 54 8.38 27.71 -2.15
CA ASN A 54 8.20 29.06 -2.75
C ASN A 54 6.93 29.74 -2.24
N TYR A 55 5.92 29.00 -1.82
CA TYR A 55 4.62 29.53 -1.41
C TYR A 55 4.23 29.16 0.02
N GLN A 56 5.11 28.46 0.76
CA GLN A 56 4.90 28.04 2.14
C GLN A 56 3.61 27.23 2.35
N MET A 57 3.17 26.52 1.32
CA MET A 57 1.97 25.68 1.39
C MET A 57 2.16 24.53 2.37
N ASP A 58 1.10 24.19 3.10
CA ASP A 58 1.07 23.04 4.01
C ASP A 58 0.65 21.79 3.24
N ILE A 59 1.64 21.10 2.66
CA ILE A 59 1.44 19.91 1.82
C ILE A 59 2.24 18.77 2.41
N SER A 60 1.58 17.62 2.60
CA SER A 60 2.21 16.36 3.02
C SER A 60 1.77 15.21 2.13
N ALA A 61 2.71 14.36 1.76
CA ALA A 61 2.44 13.14 0.99
C ALA A 61 2.67 11.88 1.81
N ILE A 62 1.94 10.81 1.47
CA ILE A 62 2.16 9.47 2.01
C ILE A 62 2.50 8.54 0.85
N ARG A 63 3.62 7.83 0.93
CA ARG A 63 3.99 6.76 -0.01
C ARG A 63 3.31 5.48 0.43
N PHE A 64 2.12 5.21 -0.13
CA PHE A 64 1.38 4.01 0.18
C PHE A 64 1.98 2.77 -0.47
N PRO A 65 2.00 1.62 0.25
CA PRO A 65 2.18 0.30 -0.34
C PRO A 65 0.91 -0.13 -1.10
N ILE A 66 0.75 -1.41 -1.40
CA ILE A 66 -0.52 -1.92 -1.94
C ILE A 66 -1.59 -1.83 -0.83
N ILE A 67 -2.61 -1.01 -1.05
CA ILE A 67 -3.76 -0.94 -0.15
C ILE A 67 -4.69 -2.10 -0.52
N ILE A 68 -5.11 -2.91 0.45
CA ILE A 68 -6.02 -4.04 0.24
C ILE A 68 -7.27 -3.89 1.09
N GLY A 69 -8.41 -4.36 0.58
CA GLY A 69 -9.68 -4.30 1.30
C GLY A 69 -10.88 -4.31 0.36
N PRO A 70 -12.11 -4.32 0.91
CA PRO A 70 -13.33 -4.30 0.12
C PRO A 70 -13.44 -3.01 -0.72
N GLY A 71 -14.07 -3.12 -1.90
CA GLY A 71 -14.32 -2.00 -2.80
C GLY A 71 -13.12 -1.53 -3.63
N LEU A 72 -11.93 -2.14 -3.47
CA LEU A 72 -10.75 -1.81 -4.25
C LEU A 72 -10.63 -2.73 -5.47
N ASN A 73 -10.52 -2.13 -6.64
CA ASN A 73 -10.35 -2.83 -7.92
C ASN A 73 -9.00 -2.45 -8.53
N TYR A 74 -8.00 -3.27 -8.30
CA TYR A 74 -6.69 -3.09 -8.91
C TYR A 74 -6.66 -3.59 -10.35
N ARG A 75 -5.71 -3.01 -11.11
CA ARG A 75 -5.33 -3.48 -12.44
C ARG A 75 -3.86 -3.92 -12.43
N GLY A 76 -3.46 -4.68 -13.44
CA GLY A 76 -2.07 -5.16 -13.54
C GLY A 76 -1.74 -6.25 -12.53
N VAL A 77 -0.51 -6.24 -12.01
CA VAL A 77 0.04 -7.31 -11.14
C VAL A 77 -0.78 -7.54 -9.86
N ALA A 78 -1.36 -6.50 -9.29
CA ALA A 78 -2.15 -6.59 -8.06
C ALA A 78 -3.65 -6.93 -8.28
N ALA A 79 -4.11 -7.08 -9.53
CA ALA A 79 -5.52 -7.35 -9.83
C ALA A 79 -6.06 -8.60 -9.13
N GLY A 80 -5.30 -9.70 -9.16
CA GLY A 80 -5.70 -10.95 -8.53
C GLY A 80 -5.86 -10.86 -7.00
N ILE A 81 -5.21 -9.90 -6.35
CA ILE A 81 -5.36 -9.67 -4.90
C ILE A 81 -6.73 -9.07 -4.60
N SER A 82 -7.21 -8.13 -5.42
CA SER A 82 -8.55 -7.56 -5.28
C SER A 82 -9.64 -8.62 -5.47
N ASP A 83 -9.40 -9.58 -6.37
CA ASP A 83 -10.37 -10.60 -6.72
C ASP A 83 -10.42 -11.76 -5.72
N MET A 84 -9.40 -11.90 -4.85
CA MET A 84 -9.30 -13.05 -3.91
C MET A 84 -10.57 -13.23 -3.07
N ALA A 85 -11.04 -12.16 -2.45
CA ALA A 85 -12.18 -12.22 -1.55
C ALA A 85 -13.45 -12.66 -2.28
N ASN A 86 -13.71 -12.10 -3.46
CA ASN A 86 -14.84 -12.49 -4.31
C ASN A 86 -14.72 -13.94 -4.79
N ALA A 87 -13.53 -14.34 -5.21
CA ALA A 87 -13.28 -15.69 -5.69
C ALA A 87 -13.49 -16.76 -4.61
N ILE A 88 -13.12 -16.45 -3.37
CA ILE A 88 -13.26 -17.38 -2.23
C ILE A 88 -14.71 -17.42 -1.73
N SER A 89 -15.43 -16.30 -1.69
CA SER A 89 -16.81 -16.24 -1.19
C SER A 89 -17.83 -16.90 -2.13
N GLN A 90 -17.44 -17.23 -3.38
CA GLN A 90 -18.28 -17.85 -4.40
C GLN A 90 -17.79 -19.24 -4.81
N PRO A 91 -17.89 -20.27 -3.93
CA PRO A 91 -17.21 -21.56 -4.09
C PRO A 91 -17.64 -22.38 -5.32
N ASN A 92 -18.78 -22.08 -5.90
CA ASN A 92 -19.33 -22.78 -7.07
C ASN A 92 -18.95 -22.12 -8.40
N ILE A 93 -18.32 -20.95 -8.38
CA ILE A 93 -17.91 -20.22 -9.57
C ILE A 93 -16.44 -20.53 -9.86
N LYS A 94 -16.15 -20.82 -11.12
CA LYS A 94 -14.77 -20.98 -11.59
C LYS A 94 -14.10 -19.61 -11.73
N TYR A 95 -13.04 -19.41 -10.92
CA TYR A 95 -12.23 -18.19 -10.98
C TYR A 95 -10.82 -18.48 -11.46
N LYS A 96 -10.28 -17.55 -12.25
CA LYS A 96 -8.85 -17.52 -12.59
C LYS A 96 -8.22 -16.35 -11.85
N LEU A 97 -7.32 -16.62 -10.91
CA LEU A 97 -6.54 -15.63 -10.19
C LEU A 97 -5.12 -15.59 -10.72
N SER A 98 -4.67 -14.44 -11.18
CA SER A 98 -3.27 -14.19 -11.51
C SER A 98 -2.61 -13.49 -10.33
N LEU A 99 -1.73 -14.21 -9.62
CA LEU A 99 -1.12 -13.75 -8.38
C LEU A 99 0.36 -13.46 -8.56
N PRO A 100 0.89 -12.37 -7.97
CA PRO A 100 2.33 -12.12 -7.99
C PRO A 100 3.08 -13.19 -7.17
N SER A 101 4.15 -13.71 -7.76
CA SER A 101 5.06 -14.66 -7.10
C SER A 101 6.10 -13.97 -6.19
N THR A 102 6.19 -12.64 -6.27
CA THR A 102 7.13 -11.83 -5.48
C THR A 102 6.51 -11.36 -4.16
N PRO A 103 7.34 -11.08 -3.13
CA PRO A 103 6.86 -10.49 -1.88
C PRO A 103 6.12 -9.17 -2.10
N LEU A 104 5.11 -8.94 -1.27
CA LEU A 104 4.23 -7.78 -1.31
C LEU A 104 4.27 -7.03 0.02
N ASP A 105 4.30 -5.71 -0.05
CA ASP A 105 3.99 -4.87 1.10
C ASP A 105 2.56 -4.37 0.98
N VAL A 106 1.75 -4.68 1.99
CA VAL A 106 0.31 -4.37 1.99
C VAL A 106 -0.08 -3.58 3.22
N ILE A 107 -1.12 -2.76 3.09
CA ILE A 107 -1.83 -2.14 4.21
C ILE A 107 -3.33 -2.32 4.01
N TYR A 108 -4.05 -2.56 5.12
CA TYR A 108 -5.51 -2.66 5.06
C TYR A 108 -6.14 -1.28 4.87
N ILE A 109 -7.20 -1.20 4.08
CA ILE A 109 -7.87 0.08 3.75
C ILE A 109 -8.27 0.88 5.00
N LYS A 110 -8.72 0.21 6.08
CA LYS A 110 -9.08 0.89 7.33
C LYS A 110 -7.87 1.51 8.04
N ASP A 111 -6.72 0.82 8.06
CA ASP A 111 -5.47 1.36 8.57
C ASP A 111 -4.98 2.53 7.70
N ALA A 112 -5.06 2.39 6.36
CA ALA A 112 -4.69 3.46 5.44
C ALA A 112 -5.57 4.72 5.63
N SER A 113 -6.88 4.54 5.81
CA SER A 113 -7.81 5.64 6.09
C SER A 113 -7.52 6.32 7.41
N GLU A 114 -7.22 5.55 8.46
CA GLU A 114 -6.87 6.10 9.78
C GLU A 114 -5.59 6.94 9.73
N ILE A 115 -4.58 6.52 8.97
CA ILE A 115 -3.37 7.33 8.77
C ILE A 115 -3.74 8.71 8.21
N VAL A 116 -4.57 8.75 7.16
CA VAL A 116 -4.99 10.01 6.53
C VAL A 116 -5.75 10.89 7.53
N ILE A 117 -6.68 10.32 8.29
CA ILE A 117 -7.44 11.03 9.33
C ILE A 117 -6.49 11.61 10.38
N ASN A 118 -5.57 10.79 10.91
CA ASN A 118 -4.59 11.24 11.91
C ASN A 118 -3.70 12.37 11.38
N MET A 119 -3.35 12.35 10.10
CA MET A 119 -2.59 13.43 9.48
C MET A 119 -3.43 14.71 9.31
N ILE A 120 -4.71 14.59 8.94
CA ILE A 120 -5.62 15.75 8.83
C ILE A 120 -5.79 16.40 10.21
N ASP A 121 -6.02 15.60 11.24
CA ASP A 121 -6.28 16.05 12.59
C ASP A 121 -5.03 16.47 13.39
N SER A 122 -3.84 16.21 12.83
CA SER A 122 -2.56 16.50 13.48
C SER A 122 -2.44 17.98 13.84
N LYS A 123 -2.07 18.26 15.08
CA LYS A 123 -1.83 19.61 15.60
C LYS A 123 -0.41 20.11 15.36
N ILE A 124 0.51 19.21 14.98
CA ILE A 124 1.87 19.60 14.59
C ILE A 124 1.94 19.90 13.10
N LYS A 125 2.93 20.68 12.69
CA LYS A 125 3.26 20.85 11.28
C LYS A 125 3.89 19.54 10.78
N LEU A 126 3.21 18.89 9.85
CA LEU A 126 3.66 17.63 9.27
C LEU A 126 4.91 17.84 8.38
N LYS A 127 5.66 16.78 8.16
CA LYS A 127 6.73 16.75 7.16
C LYS A 127 6.16 16.62 5.75
N ASN A 128 6.95 17.00 4.75
CA ASN A 128 6.51 17.01 3.35
C ASN A 128 6.19 15.59 2.81
N ILE A 129 6.84 14.56 3.38
CA ILE A 129 6.72 13.19 2.91
C ILE A 129 6.81 12.19 4.06
N TYR A 130 6.00 11.14 3.98
CA TYR A 130 5.99 10.00 4.88
C TYR A 130 5.97 8.69 4.11
N ASN A 131 6.75 7.73 4.56
CA ASN A 131 6.57 6.34 4.19
C ASN A 131 5.41 5.76 4.99
N CYS A 132 4.54 5.01 4.33
CA CYS A 132 3.42 4.36 4.98
C CYS A 132 3.85 3.09 5.72
N ALA A 133 3.17 2.78 6.80
CA ALA A 133 3.25 1.47 7.45
C ALA A 133 2.79 0.36 6.50
N SER A 134 3.42 -0.82 6.59
CA SER A 134 3.06 -1.97 5.77
C SER A 134 3.31 -3.30 6.48
N ILE A 135 2.66 -4.35 6.00
CA ILE A 135 2.93 -5.73 6.37
C ILE A 135 3.50 -6.43 5.13
N ARG A 136 4.73 -6.95 5.24
CA ARG A 136 5.30 -7.79 4.19
C ARG A 136 4.67 -9.18 4.23
N THR A 137 4.18 -9.62 3.09
CA THR A 137 3.52 -10.92 2.90
C THR A 137 3.79 -11.42 1.47
N ASP A 138 3.17 -12.52 1.09
CA ASP A 138 3.04 -12.97 -0.30
C ASP A 138 1.58 -13.31 -0.63
N ALA A 139 1.27 -13.32 -1.92
CA ALA A 139 -0.10 -13.51 -2.38
C ALA A 139 -0.67 -14.88 -1.98
N LEU A 140 0.16 -15.93 -1.97
CA LEU A 140 -0.28 -17.28 -1.58
C LEU A 140 -0.57 -17.36 -0.07
N LYS A 141 0.24 -16.72 0.78
CA LYS A 141 -0.06 -16.64 2.22
C LYS A 141 -1.38 -15.89 2.46
N LEU A 142 -1.60 -14.80 1.76
CA LEU A 142 -2.86 -14.06 1.86
C LEU A 142 -4.05 -14.94 1.41
N LEU A 143 -3.94 -15.62 0.27
CA LEU A 143 -4.95 -16.58 -0.21
C LEU A 143 -5.22 -17.69 0.79
N ASN A 144 -4.18 -18.24 1.41
CA ASN A 144 -4.31 -19.28 2.42
C ASN A 144 -5.06 -18.78 3.68
N GLU A 145 -4.90 -17.52 4.08
CA GLU A 145 -5.72 -16.94 5.15
C GLU A 145 -7.20 -16.84 4.77
N PHE A 146 -7.52 -16.46 3.54
CA PHE A 146 -8.90 -16.50 3.03
C PHE A 146 -9.47 -17.92 3.02
N ASN A 147 -8.70 -18.90 2.57
CA ASN A 147 -9.11 -20.32 2.50
C ASN A 147 -9.41 -20.97 3.86
N LYS A 148 -9.02 -20.34 4.98
CA LYS A 148 -9.41 -20.81 6.33
C LYS A 148 -10.90 -20.58 6.63
N PHE A 149 -11.53 -19.62 5.94
CA PHE A 149 -12.94 -19.29 6.12
C PHE A 149 -13.83 -19.95 5.07
N TYR A 150 -13.42 -19.92 3.81
CA TYR A 150 -14.14 -20.52 2.69
C TYR A 150 -13.14 -21.21 1.76
N LYS A 151 -13.58 -22.29 1.10
CA LYS A 151 -12.78 -23.00 0.10
C LYS A 151 -13.51 -23.01 -1.23
N ASN A 152 -12.97 -22.31 -2.21
CA ASN A 152 -13.37 -22.51 -3.59
C ASN A 152 -12.46 -23.53 -4.26
N LYS A 153 -13.02 -24.73 -4.59
CA LYS A 153 -12.29 -25.80 -5.29
C LYS A 153 -12.11 -25.54 -6.79
N ASN A 154 -12.76 -24.53 -7.31
CA ASN A 154 -12.75 -24.18 -8.74
C ASN A 154 -11.80 -23.00 -9.06
N LEU A 155 -10.81 -22.74 -8.18
CA LEU A 155 -9.80 -21.74 -8.42
C LEU A 155 -8.70 -22.25 -9.34
N LEU A 156 -8.47 -21.56 -10.43
CA LEU A 156 -7.28 -21.69 -11.25
C LEU A 156 -6.31 -20.57 -10.90
N ILE A 157 -5.18 -20.90 -10.29
CA ILE A 157 -4.15 -19.92 -9.92
C ILE A 157 -3.08 -19.93 -10.99
N THR A 158 -2.71 -18.75 -11.47
CA THR A 158 -1.55 -18.52 -12.34
C THR A 158 -0.65 -17.51 -11.65
N GLU A 159 0.65 -17.72 -11.74
CA GLU A 159 1.64 -16.78 -11.22
C GLU A 159 2.01 -15.73 -12.26
N ASN A 160 2.28 -14.52 -11.81
CA ASN A 160 2.92 -13.47 -12.59
C ASN A 160 4.16 -12.94 -11.85
N ILE A 161 5.11 -12.44 -12.60
CA ILE A 161 6.31 -11.83 -12.03
C ILE A 161 6.01 -10.36 -11.76
N GLY A 162 6.11 -9.97 -10.50
CA GLY A 162 5.99 -8.58 -10.07
C GLY A 162 7.35 -8.00 -9.64
N THR A 163 7.41 -6.70 -9.44
CA THR A 163 8.57 -6.03 -8.83
C THR A 163 8.46 -6.12 -7.32
N THR A 164 9.51 -6.59 -6.65
CA THR A 164 9.66 -6.45 -5.20
C THR A 164 10.21 -5.08 -4.90
N TYR A 165 9.47 -4.29 -4.14
CA TYR A 165 9.89 -2.97 -3.69
C TYR A 165 10.58 -3.06 -2.33
N PRO A 166 11.48 -2.11 -1.99
CA PRO A 166 12.18 -2.11 -0.69
C PRO A 166 11.20 -1.89 0.46
N ILE A 167 11.54 -2.46 1.62
CA ILE A 167 10.77 -2.27 2.85
C ILE A 167 10.87 -0.79 3.25
N MET A 168 9.74 -0.14 3.40
CA MET A 168 9.68 1.24 3.86
C MET A 168 9.80 1.32 5.38
N ASN A 169 10.81 2.06 5.87
CA ASN A 169 10.84 2.49 7.28
C ASN A 169 9.80 3.61 7.46
N TRP A 170 8.86 3.41 8.38
CA TRP A 170 7.75 4.32 8.65
C TRP A 170 7.76 4.92 10.06
N GLN A 171 8.91 4.89 10.75
CA GLN A 171 9.07 5.44 12.10
C GLN A 171 8.72 6.94 12.17
N ARG A 172 8.95 7.70 11.09
CA ARG A 172 8.54 9.10 11.00
C ARG A 172 7.02 9.24 11.11
N LEU A 173 6.27 8.43 10.39
CA LEU A 173 4.81 8.42 10.45
C LEU A 173 4.32 8.07 11.85
N GLU A 174 4.85 7.00 12.44
CA GLU A 174 4.49 6.57 13.80
C GLU A 174 4.73 7.68 14.83
N LYS A 175 5.91 8.32 14.79
CA LYS A 175 6.28 9.40 15.70
C LYS A 175 5.36 10.61 15.59
N ASP A 176 5.05 11.05 14.37
CA ASP A 176 4.34 12.30 14.14
C ASP A 176 2.80 12.15 14.23
N THR A 177 2.27 10.94 14.06
CA THR A 177 0.82 10.65 14.06
C THR A 177 0.37 9.69 15.15
N ASN A 178 1.31 9.10 15.89
CA ASN A 178 1.06 8.04 16.87
C ASN A 178 0.30 6.82 16.28
N PHE A 179 0.37 6.64 14.95
CA PHE A 179 -0.29 5.54 14.26
C PHE A 179 0.42 4.21 14.54
N LYS A 180 -0.36 3.14 14.71
CA LYS A 180 0.10 1.75 14.78
C LYS A 180 -0.80 0.87 13.94
N ILE A 181 -0.21 -0.11 13.25
CA ILE A 181 -0.99 -1.09 12.47
C ILE A 181 -1.96 -1.82 13.41
N LYS A 182 -3.24 -1.78 13.09
CA LYS A 182 -4.33 -2.42 13.88
C LYS A 182 -4.80 -3.74 13.28
N TYR A 183 -4.55 -3.95 11.99
CA TYR A 183 -5.03 -5.10 11.25
C TYR A 183 -3.86 -6.00 10.82
N SER A 184 -3.63 -7.10 11.55
CA SER A 184 -2.80 -8.21 11.08
C SER A 184 -3.47 -8.88 9.87
N ILE A 185 -2.73 -9.68 9.09
CA ILE A 185 -3.27 -10.42 7.91
C ILE A 185 -4.53 -11.21 8.29
N LYS A 186 -4.51 -11.93 9.40
CA LYS A 186 -5.68 -12.68 9.89
C LYS A 186 -6.89 -11.78 10.17
N LYS A 187 -6.66 -10.64 10.82
CA LYS A 187 -7.72 -9.72 11.22
C LYS A 187 -8.32 -9.00 10.00
N LEU A 188 -7.50 -8.57 9.05
CA LEU A 188 -7.97 -7.92 7.83
C LEU A 188 -8.79 -8.87 6.97
N VAL A 189 -8.38 -10.14 6.82
CA VAL A 189 -9.13 -11.14 6.05
C VAL A 189 -10.51 -11.37 6.68
N LYS A 190 -10.57 -11.55 8.00
CA LYS A 190 -11.83 -11.70 8.71
C LYS A 190 -12.76 -10.50 8.52
N ASP A 191 -12.24 -9.30 8.67
CA ASP A 191 -13.00 -8.06 8.51
C ASP A 191 -13.43 -7.86 7.04
N TRP A 192 -12.57 -8.18 6.08
CA TRP A 192 -12.90 -8.08 4.65
C TRP A 192 -14.05 -9.02 4.28
N LEU A 193 -13.98 -10.30 4.69
CA LEU A 193 -15.01 -11.29 4.41
C LEU A 193 -16.36 -10.97 5.08
N SER A 194 -16.37 -10.22 6.17
CA SER A 194 -17.63 -9.78 6.83
C SER A 194 -18.37 -8.68 6.06
N GLN A 195 -17.78 -8.15 4.99
CA GLN A 195 -18.34 -7.04 4.19
C GLN A 195 -18.75 -7.49 2.77
N ILE A 196 -18.67 -8.79 2.49
CA ILE A 196 -19.11 -9.43 1.24
C ILE A 196 -20.20 -10.44 1.58
#